data_2e418caceb5b2877866cc65b08f1a2b0
#
_entry.id   2e418caceb5b2877866cc65b08f1a2b0
#
_cell.length_a   1.000
_cell.length_b   1.000
_cell.length_c   1.000
_cell.angle_alpha   90.00
_cell.angle_beta   90.00
_cell.angle_gamma   90.00
#
_symmetry.space_group_name_H-M   'P 1'
#
loop_
_entity.id
_entity.type
_entity.pdbx_description
1 polymer ?
#
loop_
_entity_poly.entity_id
_entity_poly.type
_entity_poly.pdbx_seq_one_letter_code
_entity_poly.pdbx_strand_id
1 'polypeptide(L)'
;MNVVGTIFFKNKKILIDKPRKRPTYQMIGGRVEENETILEAAVRECHEELGKNVRIDKDKFKLIMDFNEIATSDQKTKIHFYLYRYNGKLEGEPETSEEIEKFLWYDTTMEADLSNTLKNEIIPYCKENKLIN
;
A
#
# COMPACT_ATOMS: atom_id res chain seq x y z
N MET A 1 12.97 -7.00 9.31
CA MET A 1 11.54 -6.73 9.51
C MET A 1 10.82 -6.92 8.19
N ASN A 2 9.74 -7.65 8.19
CA ASN A 2 8.92 -7.86 7.00
C ASN A 2 7.73 -6.90 6.99
N VAL A 3 7.54 -6.25 5.84
CA VAL A 3 6.46 -5.31 5.61
C VAL A 3 5.75 -5.72 4.33
N VAL A 4 4.45 -5.53 4.29
CA VAL A 4 3.64 -5.86 3.13
C VAL A 4 2.83 -4.64 2.67
N GLY A 5 2.69 -4.47 1.38
CA GLY A 5 1.82 -3.47 0.80
C GLY A 5 0.95 -4.06 -0.29
N THR A 6 -0.19 -3.45 -0.53
CA THR A 6 -1.13 -3.89 -1.54
C THR A 6 -1.50 -2.72 -2.45
N ILE A 7 -1.45 -2.95 -3.77
CA ILE A 7 -1.86 -1.97 -4.76
C ILE A 7 -3.27 -2.28 -5.24
N PHE A 8 -4.14 -1.28 -5.15
CA PHE A 8 -5.47 -1.30 -5.77
C PHE A 8 -5.45 -0.34 -6.94
N PHE A 9 -5.99 -0.75 -8.09
CA PHE A 9 -6.03 0.06 -9.30
C PHE A 9 -7.45 0.51 -9.63
N LYS A 10 -7.58 1.74 -10.12
CA LYS A 10 -8.83 2.29 -10.62
C LYS A 10 -8.51 3.43 -11.60
N ASN A 11 -8.98 3.30 -12.85
CA ASN A 11 -8.78 4.33 -13.87
C ASN A 11 -7.33 4.76 -14.03
N LYS A 12 -6.42 3.79 -14.01
CA LYS A 12 -4.96 4.03 -14.08
C LYS A 12 -4.43 4.90 -12.95
N LYS A 13 -5.00 4.72 -11.77
CA LYS A 13 -4.57 5.35 -10.52
C LYS A 13 -4.41 4.26 -9.46
N ILE A 14 -3.60 4.52 -8.46
CA ILE A 14 -3.43 3.61 -7.32
C ILE A 14 -3.96 4.27 -6.04
N LEU A 15 -4.45 3.43 -5.13
CA LEU A 15 -4.95 3.89 -3.85
C LEU A 15 -3.79 4.02 -2.86
N ILE A 16 -3.66 5.20 -2.28
CA ILE A 16 -2.67 5.48 -1.23
C ILE A 16 -3.37 6.17 -0.08
N ASP A 17 -2.80 6.09 1.11
CA ASP A 17 -3.38 6.76 2.27
C ASP A 17 -2.36 7.67 2.96
N LYS A 18 -2.88 8.63 3.72
CA LYS A 18 -2.07 9.52 4.56
C LYS A 18 -2.41 9.26 6.02
N PRO A 19 -1.49 8.62 6.77
CA PRO A 19 -1.66 8.48 8.20
C PRO A 19 -1.62 9.85 8.89
N ARG A 20 -2.39 10.02 9.96
CA ARG A 20 -2.42 11.30 10.68
C ARG A 20 -1.07 11.67 11.29
N LYS A 21 -0.30 10.66 11.69
CA LYS A 21 1.01 10.86 12.34
C LYS A 21 2.17 10.96 11.38
N ARG A 22 1.92 10.94 10.07
CA ARG A 22 2.98 11.00 9.06
C ARG A 22 2.73 12.14 8.09
N PRO A 23 3.80 12.81 7.61
CA PRO A 23 3.65 13.92 6.66
C PRO A 23 3.39 13.45 5.23
N THR A 24 3.59 12.16 4.93
CA THR A 24 3.54 11.65 3.57
C THR A 24 2.44 10.60 3.38
N TYR A 25 2.00 10.46 2.13
CA TYR A 25 1.16 9.34 1.72
C TYR A 25 1.97 8.05 1.73
N GLN A 26 1.33 6.97 2.09
CA GLN A 26 1.92 5.64 2.24
C GLN A 26 1.16 4.62 1.40
N MET A 27 1.79 3.47 1.17
CA MET A 27 1.10 2.29 0.64
C MET A 27 0.06 1.81 1.65
N ILE A 28 -1.00 1.18 1.13
CA ILE A 28 -1.91 0.41 1.98
C ILE A 28 -1.11 -0.82 2.44
N GLY A 29 -0.85 -0.93 3.72
CA GLY A 29 -0.06 -2.05 4.23
C GLY A 29 0.56 -1.78 5.59
N GLY A 30 1.45 -2.65 6.02
CA GLY A 30 2.11 -2.53 7.29
C GLY A 30 2.98 -3.72 7.61
N ARG A 31 3.33 -3.83 8.88
CA ARG A 31 4.25 -4.85 9.37
C ARG A 31 3.59 -6.23 9.42
N VAL A 32 4.33 -7.26 9.00
CA VAL A 32 3.92 -8.66 9.19
C VAL A 32 4.19 -9.03 10.65
N GLU A 33 3.17 -9.53 11.32
CA GLU A 33 3.27 -9.92 12.73
C GLU A 33 3.74 -11.38 12.88
N GLU A 34 4.17 -11.74 14.09
CA GLU A 34 4.53 -13.13 14.39
C GLU A 34 3.32 -14.03 14.19
N ASN A 35 3.58 -15.24 13.70
CA ASN A 35 2.57 -16.27 13.48
C ASN A 35 1.54 -15.95 12.39
N GLU A 36 1.81 -14.95 11.55
CA GLU A 36 0.98 -14.74 10.36
C GLU A 36 1.81 -14.87 9.09
N THR A 37 1.18 -15.33 8.02
CA THR A 37 1.83 -15.37 6.71
C THR A 37 1.82 -13.97 6.11
N ILE A 38 2.62 -13.78 5.06
CA ILE A 38 2.66 -12.49 4.32
C ILE A 38 1.26 -12.14 3.78
N LEU A 39 0.56 -13.14 3.22
CA LEU A 39 -0.79 -12.90 2.71
C LEU A 39 -1.78 -12.56 3.82
N GLU A 40 -1.72 -13.24 4.95
CA GLU A 40 -2.57 -12.92 6.09
C GLU A 40 -2.34 -11.48 6.57
N ALA A 41 -1.09 -11.05 6.61
CA ALA A 41 -0.75 -9.67 6.96
C ALA A 41 -1.33 -8.68 5.95
N ALA A 42 -1.22 -8.97 4.65
CA ALA A 42 -1.76 -8.11 3.60
C ALA A 42 -3.27 -7.93 3.76
N VAL A 43 -4.00 -9.02 3.98
CA VAL A 43 -5.45 -8.98 4.16
C VAL A 43 -5.83 -8.21 5.43
N ARG A 44 -5.15 -8.49 6.53
CA ARG A 44 -5.40 -7.82 7.81
C ARG A 44 -5.18 -6.31 7.71
N GLU A 45 -4.06 -5.90 7.14
CA GLU A 45 -3.74 -4.48 6.98
C GLU A 45 -4.76 -3.76 6.08
N CYS A 46 -5.22 -4.42 5.02
CA CYS A 46 -6.28 -3.84 4.19
C CYS A 46 -7.55 -3.60 4.99
N HIS A 47 -7.97 -4.55 5.81
CA HIS A 47 -9.15 -4.38 6.66
C HIS A 47 -8.97 -3.26 7.68
N GLU A 48 -7.80 -3.20 8.30
CA GLU A 48 -7.51 -2.16 9.30
C GLU A 48 -7.48 -0.76 8.71
N GLU A 49 -6.85 -0.60 7.55
CA GLU A 49 -6.65 0.72 6.96
C GLU A 49 -7.84 1.20 6.13
N LEU A 50 -8.49 0.33 5.40
CA LEU A 50 -9.59 0.72 4.51
C LEU A 50 -10.95 0.78 5.20
N GLY A 51 -11.07 0.15 6.36
CA GLY A 51 -12.32 0.14 7.10
C GLY A 51 -13.26 -0.97 6.69
N LYS A 52 -14.42 -1.03 7.31
CA LYS A 52 -15.38 -2.14 7.17
C LYS A 52 -16.31 -2.04 5.96
N ASN A 53 -16.33 -0.90 5.27
CA ASN A 53 -17.22 -0.70 4.13
C ASN A 53 -16.64 -1.20 2.82
N VAL A 54 -15.41 -1.67 2.82
CA VAL A 54 -14.80 -2.29 1.64
C VAL A 54 -14.87 -3.80 1.77
N ARG A 55 -14.96 -4.46 0.63
CA ARG A 55 -14.97 -5.92 0.55
C ARG A 55 -13.66 -6.40 -0.01
N ILE A 56 -12.95 -7.20 0.76
CA ILE A 56 -11.63 -7.74 0.40
C ILE A 56 -11.74 -9.25 0.22
N ASP A 57 -11.33 -9.73 -0.95
CA ASP A 57 -11.28 -11.14 -1.27
C ASP A 57 -9.81 -11.57 -1.31
N LYS A 58 -9.42 -12.45 -0.39
CA LYS A 58 -8.03 -12.91 -0.29
C LYS A 58 -7.54 -13.60 -1.57
N ASP A 59 -8.44 -14.21 -2.34
CA ASP A 59 -8.09 -14.92 -3.56
C ASP A 59 -7.70 -13.97 -4.71
N LYS A 60 -7.94 -12.68 -4.56
CA LYS A 60 -7.58 -11.66 -5.53
C LYS A 60 -6.20 -11.05 -5.30
N PHE A 61 -5.52 -11.43 -4.24
CA PHE A 61 -4.18 -10.94 -3.94
C PHE A 61 -3.14 -11.73 -4.73
N LYS A 62 -2.29 -11.04 -5.47
CA LYS A 62 -1.18 -11.64 -6.20
C LYS A 62 0.12 -10.97 -5.81
N LEU A 63 1.08 -11.75 -5.32
CA LEU A 63 2.42 -11.24 -5.01
C LEU A 63 3.12 -10.94 -6.33
N ILE A 64 3.55 -9.70 -6.54
CA ILE A 64 4.13 -9.26 -7.80
C ILE A 64 5.61 -8.93 -7.71
N MET A 65 6.10 -8.55 -6.55
CA MET A 65 7.53 -8.32 -6.34
C MET A 65 7.85 -8.23 -4.86
N ASP A 66 9.12 -8.31 -4.55
CA ASP A 66 9.63 -8.03 -3.21
C ASP A 66 10.98 -7.34 -3.35
N PHE A 67 11.37 -6.58 -2.35
CA PHE A 67 12.64 -5.85 -2.36
C PHE A 67 13.07 -5.52 -0.94
N ASN A 68 14.36 -5.20 -0.80
CA ASN A 68 14.93 -4.76 0.47
C ASN A 68 15.07 -3.25 0.49
N GLU A 69 14.78 -2.64 1.64
CA GLU A 69 15.00 -1.22 1.85
C GLU A 69 15.42 -0.94 3.29
N ILE A 70 15.84 0.31 3.55
CA ILE A 70 16.17 0.78 4.88
C ILE A 70 15.03 1.66 5.37
N ALA A 71 14.56 1.44 6.59
CA ALA A 71 13.49 2.23 7.17
C ALA A 71 13.86 3.71 7.23
N THR A 72 12.95 4.56 6.79
CA THR A 72 13.16 6.02 6.81
C THR A 72 13.24 6.55 8.24
N SER A 73 12.50 5.91 9.16
CA SER A 73 12.37 6.36 10.54
C SER A 73 13.68 6.41 11.32
N ASP A 74 14.55 5.40 11.18
CA ASP A 74 15.81 5.32 11.93
C ASP A 74 17.06 5.22 11.05
N GLN A 75 16.90 5.09 9.73
CA GLN A 75 17.98 4.95 8.76
C GLN A 75 18.86 3.72 8.98
N LYS A 76 18.40 2.74 9.75
CA LYS A 76 19.15 1.55 10.16
C LYS A 76 18.40 0.25 9.96
N THR A 77 17.10 0.22 10.26
CA THR A 77 16.31 -1.01 10.21
C THR A 77 16.19 -1.49 8.77
N LYS A 78 16.58 -2.74 8.56
CA LYS A 78 16.43 -3.41 7.27
C LYS A 78 15.01 -3.93 7.14
N ILE A 79 14.39 -3.60 6.03
CA ILE A 79 13.03 -4.02 5.72
C ILE A 79 13.05 -4.89 4.47
N HIS A 80 12.36 -6.03 4.54
CA HIS A 80 12.01 -6.77 3.35
C HIS A 80 10.55 -6.46 3.06
N PHE A 81 10.29 -5.83 1.91
CA PHE A 81 8.97 -5.38 1.51
C PHE A 81 8.39 -6.32 0.48
N TYR A 82 7.17 -6.82 0.74
CA TYR A 82 6.43 -7.70 -0.17
C TYR A 82 5.27 -6.92 -0.77
N LEU A 83 5.19 -6.88 -2.10
CA LEU A 83 4.18 -6.10 -2.80
C LEU A 83 3.15 -7.02 -3.45
N TYR A 84 1.91 -6.87 -3.02
CA TYR A 84 0.75 -7.53 -3.62
C TYR A 84 0.01 -6.59 -4.56
N ARG A 85 -0.55 -7.15 -5.59
CA ARG A 85 -1.55 -6.50 -6.43
C ARG A 85 -2.90 -7.13 -6.12
N TYR A 86 -3.91 -6.30 -5.87
CA TYR A 86 -5.29 -6.78 -5.77
C TYR A 86 -5.86 -6.86 -7.17
N ASN A 87 -6.16 -8.08 -7.65
CA ASN A 87 -6.69 -8.30 -8.98
C ASN A 87 -8.20 -8.08 -8.98
N GLY A 88 -8.61 -6.98 -9.60
CA GLY A 88 -10.00 -6.63 -9.68
C GLY A 88 -10.28 -5.27 -9.04
N LYS A 89 -11.54 -4.89 -9.07
CA LYS A 89 -11.99 -3.61 -8.56
C LYS A 89 -12.22 -3.68 -7.05
N LEU A 90 -11.76 -2.68 -6.32
CA LEU A 90 -12.10 -2.55 -4.92
C LEU A 90 -13.60 -2.23 -4.80
N GLU A 91 -14.32 -3.09 -4.09
CA GLU A 91 -15.75 -2.89 -3.83
C GLU A 91 -15.94 -2.10 -2.55
N GLY A 92 -16.75 -1.04 -2.59
CA GLY A 92 -16.98 -0.15 -1.46
C GLY A 92 -15.99 1.00 -1.40
N GLU A 93 -16.22 1.90 -0.46
CA GLU A 93 -15.40 3.10 -0.29
C GLU A 93 -14.54 2.99 0.98
N PRO A 94 -13.24 3.31 0.89
CA PRO A 94 -12.39 3.39 2.08
C PRO A 94 -12.90 4.46 3.04
N GLU A 95 -12.77 4.20 4.33
CA GLU A 95 -13.17 5.15 5.38
C GLU A 95 -11.96 5.68 6.13
N THR A 96 -11.94 6.98 6.37
CA THR A 96 -10.96 7.59 7.27
C THR A 96 -11.20 7.10 8.71
N SER A 97 -10.19 7.22 9.54
CA SER A 97 -10.20 6.71 10.91
C SER A 97 -9.33 7.58 11.80
N GLU A 98 -9.15 7.15 13.04
CA GLU A 98 -8.21 7.84 13.94
C GLU A 98 -6.77 7.75 13.44
N GLU A 99 -6.43 6.70 12.70
CA GLU A 99 -5.09 6.52 12.14
C GLU A 99 -4.92 7.11 10.76
N ILE A 100 -5.95 7.02 9.92
CA ILE A 100 -5.90 7.43 8.51
C ILE A 100 -6.68 8.71 8.30
N GLU A 101 -5.97 9.76 7.89
CA GLU A 101 -6.56 11.08 7.65
C GLU A 101 -7.23 11.20 6.30
N LYS A 102 -6.60 10.65 5.25
CA LYS A 102 -7.05 10.80 3.87
C LYS A 102 -6.72 9.57 3.04
N PHE A 103 -7.51 9.36 1.98
CA PHE A 103 -7.19 8.44 0.88
C PHE A 103 -7.09 9.24 -0.40
N LEU A 104 -6.28 8.77 -1.32
CA LEU A 104 -6.10 9.39 -2.62
C LEU A 104 -5.93 8.31 -3.69
N TRP A 105 -6.69 8.42 -4.77
CA TRP A 105 -6.43 7.68 -5.99
C TRP A 105 -5.41 8.49 -6.78
N TYR A 106 -4.18 8.01 -6.82
CA TYR A 106 -3.02 8.76 -7.28
C TYR A 106 -2.52 8.32 -8.65
N ASP A 107 -2.13 9.28 -9.49
CA ASP A 107 -1.26 9.04 -10.64
C ASP A 107 -0.25 10.19 -10.71
N THR A 108 0.71 10.08 -11.66
CA THR A 108 1.83 11.02 -11.72
C THR A 108 1.46 12.41 -12.27
N THR A 109 0.21 12.62 -12.68
CA THR A 109 -0.28 13.96 -13.03
C THR A 109 -0.63 14.79 -11.80
N MET A 110 -0.63 14.18 -10.63
CA MET A 110 -0.98 14.82 -9.36
C MET A 110 0.25 15.12 -8.54
N GLU A 111 0.17 16.17 -7.71
CA GLU A 111 1.19 16.48 -6.73
C GLU A 111 0.74 15.95 -5.38
N ALA A 112 1.62 15.19 -4.73
CA ALA A 112 1.40 14.68 -3.39
C ALA A 112 2.74 14.36 -2.75
N ASP A 113 2.79 14.51 -1.43
CA ASP A 113 3.99 14.13 -0.68
C ASP A 113 3.99 12.62 -0.47
N LEU A 114 4.85 11.95 -1.18
CA LEU A 114 4.92 10.48 -1.19
C LEU A 114 6.05 9.97 -0.32
N SER A 115 5.81 8.83 0.33
CA SER A 115 6.86 8.14 1.07
C SER A 115 7.98 7.70 0.12
N ASN A 116 9.15 7.41 0.67
CA ASN A 116 10.29 6.93 -0.13
C ASN A 116 9.96 5.63 -0.85
N THR A 117 9.24 4.72 -0.21
CA THR A 117 8.81 3.46 -0.83
C THR A 117 7.97 3.71 -2.07
N LEU A 118 6.98 4.62 -1.97
CA LEU A 118 6.16 4.99 -3.13
C LEU A 118 7.00 5.60 -4.23
N LYS A 119 7.81 6.61 -3.90
CA LYS A 119 8.63 7.35 -4.87
C LYS A 119 9.66 6.48 -5.57
N ASN A 120 10.37 5.65 -4.82
CA ASN A 120 11.56 4.97 -5.30
C ASN A 120 11.30 3.58 -5.86
N GLU A 121 10.22 2.92 -5.42
CA GLU A 121 9.95 1.53 -5.79
C GLU A 121 8.61 1.36 -6.49
N ILE A 122 7.53 1.82 -5.88
CA ILE A 122 6.18 1.51 -6.36
C ILE A 122 5.81 2.28 -7.62
N ILE A 123 5.97 3.60 -7.60
CA ILE A 123 5.62 4.44 -8.75
C ILE A 123 6.47 4.11 -9.97
N PRO A 124 7.80 3.94 -9.86
CA PRO A 124 8.61 3.52 -11.00
C PRO A 124 8.16 2.18 -11.59
N TYR A 125 7.86 1.20 -10.75
CA TYR A 125 7.34 -0.09 -11.20
C TYR A 125 6.04 0.08 -11.99
N CYS A 126 5.10 0.84 -11.45
CA CYS A 126 3.81 1.06 -12.10
C CYS A 126 3.95 1.81 -13.42
N LYS A 127 4.86 2.77 -13.51
CA LYS A 127 5.15 3.52 -14.74
C LYS A 127 5.77 2.63 -15.81
N GLU A 128 6.77 1.84 -15.44
CA GLU A 128 7.44 0.91 -16.36
C GLU A 128 6.47 -0.09 -16.96
N ASN A 129 5.51 -0.55 -16.17
CA ASN A 129 4.54 -1.55 -16.59
C ASN A 129 3.25 -0.91 -17.14
N LYS A 130 3.21 0.40 -17.32
CA LYS A 130 2.09 1.15 -17.88
C LYS A 130 0.77 0.92 -17.12
N LEU A 131 0.87 0.78 -15.80
CA LEU A 131 -0.27 0.51 -14.93
C LEU A 131 -0.95 1.81 -14.45
N ILE A 132 -0.22 2.90 -14.42
CA ILE A 132 -0.74 4.22 -14.04
C ILE A 132 -0.31 5.28 -15.04
N ASN A 133 -1.05 6.37 -15.02
CA ASN A 133 -0.68 7.57 -15.76
C ASN A 133 0.48 8.30 -15.10
#